data_904608a2704c5d61434cd5cd2ef3a9e9
#
_entry.id   904608a2704c5d61434cd5cd2ef3a9e9
#
_cell.length_a   1.000
_cell.length_b   1.000
_cell.length_c   1.000
_cell.angle_alpha   90.00
_cell.angle_beta   90.00
_cell.angle_gamma   90.00
#
_symmetry.space_group_name_H-M   'P 1'
#
loop_
_entity.id
_entity.type
_entity.pdbx_description
1 polymer ?
#
loop_
_entity_poly.entity_id
_entity_poly.type
_entity_poly.pdbx_seq_one_letter_code
_entity_poly.pdbx_strand_id
1 'polypeptide(L)'
;MQEQTVQPQEKSPEELLAEAHAKLEEQREQMLRALAETENVRKRLQAEAAASQKYALERFADSLLPVVDSLEAAMNSADVSGIEVILRQLKSTLEKANIREINPAPGERFDPHRAQAMAAVEAPPGEMREPNTVVAVMQKGYSLHDRVLRPALVTVAKPPVENEAGNPISNTDLS
;
A
#
# COMPACT_ATOMS: atom_id res chain seq x y z
N MET A 1 -45.62 -20.03 66.94
CA MET A 1 -44.88 -19.42 65.81
C MET A 1 -44.15 -18.21 66.37
N GLN A 2 -42.88 -18.36 66.64
CA GLN A 2 -42.06 -17.24 67.09
C GLN A 2 -41.34 -16.65 65.81
N GLU A 3 -41.70 -15.43 65.42
CA GLU A 3 -41.00 -14.64 64.43
C GLU A 3 -39.68 -14.17 65.04
N GLN A 4 -38.58 -14.74 64.59
CA GLN A 4 -37.24 -14.23 64.87
C GLN A 4 -37.02 -12.96 64.04
N THR A 5 -37.18 -11.82 64.69
CA THR A 5 -36.78 -10.51 64.16
C THR A 5 -35.25 -10.50 64.07
N VAL A 6 -34.67 -10.70 62.87
CA VAL A 6 -33.24 -10.53 62.62
C VAL A 6 -32.95 -9.04 62.68
N GLN A 7 -32.36 -8.57 63.79
CA GLN A 7 -31.86 -7.20 63.92
C GLN A 7 -30.65 -7.05 62.95
N PRO A 8 -30.58 -6.00 62.12
CA PRO A 8 -29.39 -5.70 61.36
C PRO A 8 -28.21 -5.46 62.31
N GLN A 9 -27.16 -6.25 62.22
CA GLN A 9 -25.94 -5.98 62.99
C GLN A 9 -25.35 -4.69 62.47
N GLU A 10 -25.32 -3.62 63.25
CA GLU A 10 -24.61 -2.39 62.99
C GLU A 10 -23.11 -2.73 62.92
N LYS A 11 -22.51 -2.54 61.71
CA LYS A 11 -21.07 -2.75 61.49
C LYS A 11 -20.26 -1.81 62.40
N SER A 12 -19.19 -2.30 62.97
CA SER A 12 -18.31 -1.45 63.77
C SER A 12 -17.69 -0.33 62.94
N PRO A 13 -17.32 0.81 63.54
CA PRO A 13 -16.65 1.89 62.83
C PRO A 13 -15.36 1.46 62.08
N GLU A 14 -14.64 0.48 62.62
CA GLU A 14 -13.44 -0.09 62.05
C GLU A 14 -13.76 -0.92 60.81
N GLU A 15 -14.84 -1.71 60.78
CA GLU A 15 -15.30 -2.47 59.62
C GLU A 15 -15.79 -1.55 58.50
N LEU A 16 -16.48 -0.45 58.84
CA LEU A 16 -16.90 0.56 57.86
C LEU A 16 -15.70 1.27 57.20
N LEU A 17 -14.66 1.55 57.98
CA LEU A 17 -13.43 2.18 57.51
C LEU A 17 -12.64 1.24 56.62
N ALA A 18 -12.55 -0.04 56.97
CA ALA A 18 -11.92 -1.06 56.13
C ALA A 18 -12.65 -1.26 54.79
N GLU A 19 -14.00 -1.30 54.82
CA GLU A 19 -14.83 -1.39 53.62
C GLU A 19 -14.67 -0.15 52.70
N ALA A 20 -14.60 1.05 53.32
CA ALA A 20 -14.39 2.29 52.60
C ALA A 20 -12.99 2.32 51.91
N HIS A 21 -11.95 1.87 52.60
CA HIS A 21 -10.61 1.75 52.01
C HIS A 21 -10.58 0.73 50.88
N ALA A 22 -11.19 -0.43 51.03
CA ALA A 22 -11.28 -1.43 49.97
C ALA A 22 -11.99 -0.88 48.72
N LYS A 23 -13.10 -0.15 48.88
CA LYS A 23 -13.81 0.50 47.77
C LYS A 23 -12.98 1.60 47.10
N LEU A 24 -12.23 2.37 47.87
CA LEU A 24 -11.32 3.39 47.29
C LEU A 24 -10.22 2.77 46.41
N GLU A 25 -9.61 1.69 46.90
CA GLU A 25 -8.60 0.98 46.12
C GLU A 25 -9.20 0.35 44.85
N GLU A 26 -10.37 -0.27 44.93
CA GLU A 26 -11.07 -0.80 43.76
C GLU A 26 -11.41 0.30 42.75
N GLN A 27 -11.94 1.44 43.20
CA GLN A 27 -12.24 2.58 42.34
C GLN A 27 -10.96 3.15 41.71
N ARG A 28 -9.86 3.20 42.43
CA ARG A 28 -8.57 3.65 41.94
C ARG A 28 -8.05 2.73 40.87
N GLU A 29 -8.11 1.41 41.03
CA GLU A 29 -7.76 0.44 40.01
C GLU A 29 -8.62 0.57 38.75
N GLN A 30 -9.94 0.69 38.93
CA GLN A 30 -10.87 0.89 37.79
C GLN A 30 -10.55 2.18 37.02
N MET A 31 -10.28 3.27 37.75
CA MET A 31 -9.89 4.56 37.13
C MET A 31 -8.57 4.44 36.36
N LEU A 32 -7.55 3.79 36.93
CA LEU A 32 -6.28 3.60 36.24
C LEU A 32 -6.44 2.74 35.00
N ARG A 33 -7.27 1.69 35.06
CA ARG A 33 -7.58 0.85 33.89
C ARG A 33 -8.30 1.64 32.80
N ALA A 34 -9.32 2.44 33.17
CA ALA A 34 -10.05 3.28 32.23
C ALA A 34 -9.15 4.35 31.59
N LEU A 35 -8.21 4.94 32.36
CA LEU A 35 -7.22 5.88 31.81
C LEU A 35 -6.31 5.19 30.80
N ALA A 36 -5.81 3.98 31.10
CA ALA A 36 -4.96 3.22 30.17
C ALA A 36 -5.72 2.84 28.89
N GLU A 37 -6.97 2.42 29.00
CA GLU A 37 -7.83 2.12 27.84
C GLU A 37 -8.08 3.38 27.00
N THR A 38 -8.38 4.51 27.65
CA THR A 38 -8.57 5.80 26.95
C THR A 38 -7.32 6.21 26.20
N GLU A 39 -6.15 6.07 26.81
CA GLU A 39 -4.88 6.41 26.16
C GLU A 39 -4.58 5.49 24.96
N ASN A 40 -4.88 4.19 25.08
CA ASN A 40 -4.74 3.24 23.99
C ASN A 40 -5.69 3.57 22.81
N VAL A 41 -6.95 3.89 23.11
CA VAL A 41 -7.95 4.33 22.11
C VAL A 41 -7.48 5.62 21.45
N ARG A 42 -6.98 6.59 22.21
CA ARG A 42 -6.47 7.85 21.69
C ARG A 42 -5.32 7.63 20.70
N LYS A 43 -4.33 6.80 21.06
CA LYS A 43 -3.21 6.45 20.19
C LYS A 43 -3.66 5.78 18.89
N ARG A 44 -4.60 4.82 18.99
CA ARG A 44 -5.16 4.13 17.84
C ARG A 44 -5.87 5.11 16.90
N LEU A 45 -6.76 5.97 17.41
CA LEU A 45 -7.48 6.96 16.62
C LEU A 45 -6.55 7.96 15.96
N GLN A 46 -5.46 8.38 16.62
CA GLN A 46 -4.46 9.24 16.02
C GLN A 46 -3.74 8.56 14.84
N ALA A 47 -3.38 7.28 14.98
CA ALA A 47 -2.76 6.50 13.92
C ALA A 47 -3.73 6.30 12.73
N GLU A 48 -5.00 5.98 13.01
CA GLU A 48 -6.05 5.84 11.98
C GLU A 48 -6.31 7.16 11.25
N ALA A 49 -6.37 8.28 11.97
CA ALA A 49 -6.54 9.61 11.37
C ALA A 49 -5.35 9.98 10.48
N ALA A 50 -4.12 9.72 10.93
CA ALA A 50 -2.92 9.95 10.11
C ALA A 50 -2.91 9.08 8.85
N ALA A 51 -3.28 7.80 8.95
CA ALA A 51 -3.39 6.90 7.82
C ALA A 51 -4.50 7.34 6.85
N SER A 52 -5.67 7.73 7.37
CA SER A 52 -6.78 8.25 6.55
C SER A 52 -6.37 9.51 5.79
N GLN A 53 -5.68 10.44 6.44
CA GLN A 53 -5.19 11.66 5.81
C GLN A 53 -4.13 11.36 4.72
N LYS A 54 -3.24 10.39 4.99
CA LYS A 54 -2.20 9.96 4.05
C LYS A 54 -2.79 9.46 2.72
N TYR A 55 -3.93 8.77 2.76
CA TYR A 55 -4.57 8.15 1.60
C TYR A 55 -5.88 8.82 1.15
N ALA A 56 -6.22 9.99 1.71
CA ALA A 56 -7.44 10.73 1.36
C ALA A 56 -7.55 11.04 -0.15
N LEU A 57 -6.41 11.23 -0.81
CA LEU A 57 -6.34 11.56 -2.24
C LEU A 57 -6.29 10.33 -3.17
N GLU A 58 -6.33 9.10 -2.64
CA GLU A 58 -6.17 7.88 -3.44
C GLU A 58 -7.18 7.82 -4.60
N ARG A 59 -8.46 7.96 -4.31
CA ARG A 59 -9.52 7.93 -5.34
C ARG A 59 -9.43 9.06 -6.35
N PHE A 60 -9.01 10.24 -5.90
CA PHE A 60 -8.77 11.37 -6.78
C PHE A 60 -7.57 11.11 -7.70
N ALA A 61 -6.48 10.60 -7.16
CA ALA A 61 -5.31 10.20 -7.93
C ALA A 61 -5.67 9.18 -9.01
N ASP A 62 -6.38 8.11 -8.65
CA ASP A 62 -6.84 7.08 -9.59
C ASP A 62 -7.67 7.66 -10.74
N SER A 63 -8.52 8.67 -10.44
CA SER A 63 -9.34 9.33 -11.48
C SER A 63 -8.52 10.18 -12.45
N LEU A 64 -7.32 10.65 -12.06
CA LEU A 64 -6.43 11.44 -12.90
C LEU A 64 -5.50 10.59 -13.79
N LEU A 65 -5.24 9.33 -13.42
CA LEU A 65 -4.32 8.47 -14.18
C LEU A 65 -4.73 8.29 -15.65
N PRO A 66 -6.02 8.08 -16.00
CA PRO A 66 -6.45 8.01 -17.40
C PRO A 66 -6.20 9.30 -18.18
N VAL A 67 -6.21 10.46 -17.51
CA VAL A 67 -5.87 11.75 -18.16
C VAL A 67 -4.40 11.80 -18.50
N VAL A 68 -3.53 11.33 -17.60
CA VAL A 68 -2.08 11.22 -17.86
C VAL A 68 -1.83 10.28 -19.03
N ASP A 69 -2.45 9.10 -19.05
CA ASP A 69 -2.32 8.14 -20.14
C ASP A 69 -2.76 8.72 -21.49
N SER A 70 -3.89 9.46 -21.48
CA SER A 70 -4.40 10.12 -22.70
C SER A 70 -3.47 11.21 -23.21
N LEU A 71 -2.85 12.00 -22.32
CA LEU A 71 -1.85 13.00 -22.68
C LEU A 71 -0.56 12.35 -23.21
N GLU A 72 -0.11 11.25 -22.62
CA GLU A 72 1.05 10.49 -23.11
C GLU A 72 0.77 9.88 -24.49
N ALA A 73 -0.42 9.34 -24.71
CA ALA A 73 -0.84 8.83 -26.03
C ALA A 73 -0.91 9.95 -27.07
N ALA A 74 -1.41 11.13 -26.73
CA ALA A 74 -1.49 12.29 -27.61
C ALA A 74 -0.11 12.82 -28.02
N MET A 75 0.90 12.69 -27.16
CA MET A 75 2.28 13.06 -27.48
C MET A 75 2.89 12.22 -28.62
N ASN A 76 2.38 11.02 -28.85
CA ASN A 76 2.83 10.15 -29.95
C ASN A 76 2.20 10.56 -31.31
N SER A 77 1.30 11.54 -31.34
CA SER A 77 0.69 12.09 -32.55
C SER A 77 1.26 13.47 -32.91
N ALA A 78 1.21 13.83 -34.17
CA ALA A 78 2.12 14.73 -34.88
C ALA A 78 2.11 16.25 -34.60
N ASP A 79 1.54 16.78 -33.50
CA ASP A 79 1.68 18.22 -33.17
C ASP A 79 1.63 18.47 -31.64
N VAL A 80 2.81 18.50 -31.01
CA VAL A 80 2.95 18.15 -29.60
C VAL A 80 3.52 19.23 -28.68
N SER A 81 4.01 20.36 -29.20
CA SER A 81 4.81 21.31 -28.41
C SER A 81 4.08 21.91 -27.18
N GLY A 82 2.75 22.03 -27.21
CA GLY A 82 1.96 22.49 -26.08
C GLY A 82 1.63 21.40 -25.04
N ILE A 83 1.42 20.18 -25.49
CA ILE A 83 1.01 19.03 -24.64
C ILE A 83 2.16 18.62 -23.73
N GLU A 84 3.40 18.64 -24.23
CA GLU A 84 4.59 18.26 -23.44
C GLU A 84 4.77 19.12 -22.19
N VAL A 85 4.54 20.42 -22.30
CA VAL A 85 4.62 21.35 -21.15
C VAL A 85 3.55 21.02 -20.11
N ILE A 86 2.31 20.78 -20.57
CA ILE A 86 1.18 20.45 -19.69
C ILE A 86 1.43 19.11 -18.97
N LEU A 87 1.89 18.09 -19.70
CA LEU A 87 2.21 16.79 -19.13
C LEU A 87 3.33 16.89 -18.08
N ARG A 88 4.38 17.64 -18.35
CA ARG A 88 5.47 17.87 -17.40
C ARG A 88 4.98 18.56 -16.12
N GLN A 89 4.12 19.57 -16.27
CA GLN A 89 3.53 20.28 -15.13
C GLN A 89 2.62 19.37 -14.32
N LEU A 90 1.78 18.55 -14.97
CA LEU A 90 0.91 17.57 -14.31
C LEU A 90 1.74 16.54 -13.52
N LYS A 91 2.78 15.94 -14.12
CA LYS A 91 3.69 15.01 -13.44
C LYS A 91 4.36 15.65 -12.23
N SER A 92 4.85 16.88 -12.35
CA SER A 92 5.43 17.61 -11.21
C SER A 92 4.41 17.84 -10.08
N THR A 93 3.15 18.09 -10.42
CA THR A 93 2.08 18.25 -9.43
C THR A 93 1.74 16.94 -8.72
N LEU A 94 1.68 15.84 -9.45
CA LEU A 94 1.49 14.49 -8.89
C LEU A 94 2.63 14.12 -7.95
N GLU A 95 3.89 14.37 -8.32
CA GLU A 95 5.06 14.13 -7.47
C GLU A 95 5.01 14.92 -6.15
N LYS A 96 4.59 16.19 -6.18
CA LYS A 96 4.38 17.02 -4.98
C LYS A 96 3.30 16.44 -4.05
N ALA A 97 2.31 15.75 -4.62
CA ALA A 97 1.28 15.03 -3.88
C ALA A 97 1.74 13.63 -3.43
N ASN A 98 3.04 13.29 -3.57
CA ASN A 98 3.63 11.97 -3.31
C ASN A 98 3.07 10.84 -4.18
N ILE A 99 2.55 11.17 -5.36
CA ILE A 99 2.18 10.21 -6.39
C ILE A 99 3.39 10.04 -7.30
N ARG A 100 3.99 8.83 -7.29
CA ARG A 100 5.20 8.51 -8.04
C ARG A 100 4.91 7.57 -9.18
N GLU A 101 5.51 7.83 -10.34
CA GLU A 101 5.48 6.95 -11.50
C GLU A 101 6.27 5.67 -11.23
N ILE A 102 5.70 4.52 -11.64
CA ILE A 102 6.35 3.21 -11.66
C ILE A 102 6.62 2.89 -13.12
N ASN A 103 7.87 3.03 -13.53
CA ASN A 103 8.31 2.84 -14.91
C ASN A 103 9.63 2.06 -14.89
N PRO A 104 9.57 0.72 -14.70
CA PRO A 104 10.78 -0.10 -14.68
C PRO A 104 11.53 -0.01 -16.00
N ALA A 105 12.84 0.08 -15.93
CA ALA A 105 13.69 0.16 -17.13
C ALA A 105 13.72 -1.19 -17.87
N PRO A 106 13.87 -1.19 -19.18
CA PRO A 106 14.14 -2.41 -19.92
C PRO A 106 15.40 -3.11 -19.37
N GLY A 107 15.31 -4.42 -19.10
CA GLY A 107 16.37 -5.21 -18.45
C GLY A 107 16.30 -5.23 -16.92
N GLU A 108 15.48 -4.41 -16.29
CA GLU A 108 15.24 -4.47 -14.84
C GLU A 108 14.51 -5.76 -14.46
N ARG A 109 14.84 -6.33 -13.31
CA ARG A 109 14.17 -7.54 -12.81
C ARG A 109 12.70 -7.25 -12.52
N PHE A 110 11.81 -8.14 -12.97
CA PHE A 110 10.38 -8.02 -12.75
C PHE A 110 10.04 -8.11 -11.26
N ASP A 111 9.31 -7.11 -10.75
CA ASP A 111 8.79 -7.06 -9.37
C ASP A 111 7.25 -7.17 -9.39
N PRO A 112 6.68 -8.30 -8.94
CA PRO A 112 5.22 -8.50 -8.91
C PRO A 112 4.46 -7.54 -7.99
N HIS A 113 5.12 -6.90 -7.03
CA HIS A 113 4.48 -5.92 -6.15
C HIS A 113 4.25 -4.57 -6.83
N ARG A 114 5.02 -4.26 -7.89
CA ARG A 114 5.00 -2.96 -8.57
C ARG A 114 4.56 -3.04 -10.03
N ALA A 115 4.65 -4.21 -10.64
CA ALA A 115 4.34 -4.42 -12.05
C ALA A 115 3.52 -5.69 -12.26
N GLN A 116 2.72 -5.70 -13.32
CA GLN A 116 1.95 -6.84 -13.79
C GLN A 116 2.43 -7.25 -15.17
N ALA A 117 2.90 -8.48 -15.29
CA ALA A 117 3.29 -9.04 -16.59
C ALA A 117 2.05 -9.37 -17.41
N MET A 118 1.94 -8.77 -18.61
CA MET A 118 0.84 -9.01 -19.55
C MET A 118 1.18 -10.14 -20.53
N ALA A 119 2.45 -10.25 -20.92
CA ALA A 119 2.93 -11.29 -21.83
C ALA A 119 4.39 -11.59 -21.53
N ALA A 120 4.78 -12.85 -21.78
CA ALA A 120 6.18 -13.22 -21.89
C ALA A 120 6.57 -13.24 -23.36
N VAL A 121 7.60 -12.46 -23.72
CA VAL A 121 8.07 -12.29 -25.11
C VAL A 121 9.53 -12.71 -25.22
N GLU A 122 9.96 -13.07 -26.42
CA GLU A 122 11.37 -13.31 -26.69
C GLU A 122 12.16 -12.00 -26.59
N ALA A 123 13.39 -12.08 -26.11
CA ALA A 123 14.26 -10.91 -26.09
C ALA A 123 14.51 -10.41 -27.53
N PRO A 124 14.67 -9.07 -27.73
CA PRO A 124 15.01 -8.54 -29.04
C PRO A 124 16.27 -9.18 -29.60
N PRO A 125 16.36 -9.36 -30.91
CA PRO A 125 17.54 -9.95 -31.54
C PRO A 125 18.82 -9.17 -31.19
N GLY A 126 19.82 -9.88 -30.67
CA GLY A 126 21.09 -9.29 -30.24
C GLY A 126 21.19 -8.89 -28.76
N GLU A 127 20.11 -8.96 -28.00
CA GLU A 127 20.15 -8.74 -26.57
C GLU A 127 19.91 -10.05 -25.80
N MET A 128 20.93 -10.57 -25.12
CA MET A 128 20.76 -11.62 -24.11
C MET A 128 20.15 -10.98 -22.86
N ARG A 129 18.88 -11.24 -22.61
CA ARG A 129 18.20 -10.78 -21.38
C ARG A 129 17.96 -11.96 -20.44
N GLU A 130 18.19 -11.72 -19.16
CA GLU A 130 17.87 -12.72 -18.14
C GLU A 130 16.37 -13.01 -18.14
N PRO A 131 15.93 -14.24 -17.86
CA PRO A 131 14.52 -14.58 -17.69
C PRO A 131 13.88 -13.71 -16.59
N ASN A 132 12.59 -13.39 -16.76
CA ASN A 132 11.86 -12.55 -15.82
C ASN A 132 12.40 -11.12 -15.68
N THR A 133 13.05 -10.58 -16.71
CA THR A 133 13.37 -9.15 -16.81
C THR A 133 12.32 -8.43 -17.65
N VAL A 134 12.13 -7.15 -17.37
CA VAL A 134 11.21 -6.28 -18.14
C VAL A 134 11.77 -6.08 -19.54
N VAL A 135 10.95 -6.34 -20.55
CA VAL A 135 11.29 -6.07 -21.96
C VAL A 135 10.78 -4.70 -22.35
N ALA A 136 9.50 -4.42 -22.08
CA ALA A 136 8.88 -3.13 -22.38
C ALA A 136 7.77 -2.82 -21.37
N VAL A 137 7.53 -1.53 -21.18
CA VAL A 137 6.40 -1.02 -20.38
C VAL A 137 5.30 -0.61 -21.33
N MET A 138 4.17 -1.31 -21.26
CA MET A 138 2.96 -1.02 -22.07
C MET A 138 2.17 0.14 -21.48
N GLN A 139 2.10 0.20 -20.13
CA GLN A 139 1.44 1.26 -19.39
C GLN A 139 2.17 1.48 -18.08
N LYS A 140 2.46 2.73 -17.78
CA LYS A 140 3.12 3.11 -16.54
C LYS A 140 2.22 2.88 -15.32
N GLY A 141 2.81 2.43 -14.23
CA GLY A 141 2.16 2.33 -12.93
C GLY A 141 2.32 3.61 -12.12
N TYR A 142 1.57 3.66 -11.01
CA TYR A 142 1.66 4.78 -10.05
C TYR A 142 1.51 4.29 -8.62
N SER A 143 2.23 4.93 -7.71
CA SER A 143 2.13 4.71 -6.27
C SER A 143 1.84 6.01 -5.55
N LEU A 144 1.04 5.95 -4.48
CA LEU A 144 0.84 7.04 -3.52
C LEU A 144 1.55 6.68 -2.23
N HIS A 145 2.61 7.41 -1.91
CA HIS A 145 3.53 7.04 -0.83
C HIS A 145 4.07 5.60 -1.05
N ASP A 146 3.71 4.69 -0.15
CA ASP A 146 4.15 3.28 -0.17
C ASP A 146 3.11 2.33 -0.77
N ARG A 147 1.93 2.84 -1.14
CA ARG A 147 0.83 2.06 -1.70
C ARG A 147 0.80 2.15 -3.22
N VAL A 148 0.80 1.02 -3.90
CA VAL A 148 0.60 0.97 -5.35
C VAL A 148 -0.86 1.25 -5.66
N LEU A 149 -1.13 2.32 -6.41
CA LEU A 149 -2.45 2.66 -6.94
C LEU A 149 -2.78 1.80 -8.15
N ARG A 150 -1.82 1.73 -9.07
CA ARG A 150 -1.91 0.94 -10.30
C ARG A 150 -0.53 0.36 -10.61
N PRO A 151 -0.39 -0.95 -10.78
CA PRO A 151 0.88 -1.55 -11.20
C PRO A 151 1.22 -1.14 -12.64
N ALA A 152 2.51 -1.14 -12.98
CA ALA A 152 2.92 -0.97 -14.36
C ALA A 152 2.58 -2.22 -15.17
N LEU A 153 2.00 -2.08 -16.36
CA LEU A 153 1.78 -3.18 -17.28
C LEU A 153 3.02 -3.38 -18.14
N VAL A 154 3.64 -4.54 -18.01
CA VAL A 154 4.93 -4.81 -18.68
C VAL A 154 4.89 -6.11 -19.47
N THR A 155 5.78 -6.21 -20.46
CA THR A 155 6.16 -7.49 -21.05
C THR A 155 7.47 -7.95 -20.41
N VAL A 156 7.63 -9.25 -20.19
CA VAL A 156 8.81 -9.85 -19.58
C VAL A 156 9.50 -10.81 -20.54
N ALA A 157 10.82 -10.97 -20.39
CA ALA A 157 11.58 -11.92 -21.18
C ALA A 157 11.21 -13.36 -20.81
N LYS A 158 10.93 -14.18 -21.84
CA LYS A 158 10.77 -15.62 -21.69
C LYS A 158 12.08 -16.25 -21.22
N PRO A 159 12.02 -17.34 -20.45
CA PRO A 159 13.19 -18.19 -20.28
C PRO A 159 13.64 -18.71 -21.65
N PRO A 160 14.96 -18.86 -21.88
CA PRO A 160 15.47 -19.46 -23.10
C PRO A 160 14.83 -20.86 -23.26
N VAL A 161 14.44 -21.18 -24.48
CA VAL A 161 13.92 -22.53 -24.80
C VAL A 161 15.12 -23.47 -24.79
N GLU A 162 15.18 -24.34 -23.76
CA GLU A 162 16.16 -25.41 -23.73
C GLU A 162 15.73 -26.51 -24.71
N ASN A 163 16.63 -26.93 -25.60
CA ASN A 163 16.42 -28.15 -26.37
C ASN A 163 16.60 -29.36 -25.43
N GLU A 164 16.07 -30.54 -25.82
CA GLU A 164 16.13 -31.79 -25.05
C GLU A 164 17.57 -32.22 -24.64
N ALA A 165 18.60 -31.51 -25.16
CA ALA A 165 20.02 -31.71 -24.83
C ALA A 165 20.56 -30.69 -23.81
N GLY A 166 19.71 -29.80 -23.23
CA GLY A 166 20.13 -28.82 -22.21
C GLY A 166 20.96 -27.63 -22.76
N ASN A 167 20.98 -27.41 -24.07
CA ASN A 167 21.74 -26.35 -24.68
C ASN A 167 20.82 -25.24 -25.24
N PRO A 168 21.09 -23.95 -24.98
CA PRO A 168 20.27 -22.87 -25.49
C PRO A 168 20.34 -22.81 -27.03
N ILE A 169 19.16 -22.80 -27.68
CA ILE A 169 19.08 -22.67 -29.15
C ILE A 169 19.36 -21.21 -29.51
N SER A 170 20.48 -20.93 -30.13
CA SER A 170 20.72 -19.67 -30.80
C SER A 170 19.92 -19.67 -32.12
N ASN A 171 19.15 -18.60 -32.36
CA ASN A 171 18.26 -18.39 -33.52
C ASN A 171 18.99 -18.43 -34.91
N THR A 172 20.24 -18.85 -34.95
CA THR A 172 21.07 -18.90 -36.17
C THR A 172 20.93 -20.21 -36.95
N ASP A 173 20.26 -21.24 -36.37
CA ASP A 173 20.20 -22.59 -36.96
C ASP A 173 18.86 -22.89 -37.71
N LEU A 174 18.00 -21.88 -37.93
CA LEU A 174 16.75 -21.98 -38.66
C LEU A 174 16.77 -21.18 -39.98
N SER A 175 17.76 -21.40 -40.84
CA SER A 175 17.73 -20.91 -42.21
C SER A 175 17.98 -22.03 -43.18
#